data_87d83b53d3b8ed7bf274eeaade898fd8
#
_entry.id   87d83b53d3b8ed7bf274eeaade898fd8
#
_cell.length_a   1.000
_cell.length_b   1.000
_cell.length_c   1.000
_cell.angle_alpha   90.00
_cell.angle_beta   90.00
_cell.angle_gamma   90.00
#
_symmetry.space_group_name_H-M   'P 1'
#
loop_
_entity.id
_entity.type
_entity.pdbx_description
1 polymer ?
#
loop_
_entity_poly.entity_id
_entity_poly.type
_entity_poly.pdbx_seq_one_letter_code
_entity_poly.pdbx_strand_id
1 'polypeptide(L)'
;MAHRNPGKADGRSHALRRHDNIVGYLFMLPALLFFCCFIIIPMLTGFVTSLFDYTMKTPVSMETFVGLRNYAELFTTPTFYRALLNTLLIVVVAVPTVTAFSLWVASAITPMHEAPRSFFRCVFYLPAVTGTVAVVVVWKWMFDAYNGIFNWALKSLGVIDQNIMWLGDARFAIWCIILILFTTSVGQPIVLYVAALGNVDRSLVE
;
A
#
# COMPACT_ATOMS: atom_id res chain seq x y z
N MET A 1 -14.97 -23.93 59.06
CA MET A 1 -15.61 -23.39 57.83
C MET A 1 -15.31 -21.90 57.73
N ALA A 2 -14.39 -21.47 56.88
CA ALA A 2 -14.01 -20.07 56.72
C ALA A 2 -14.86 -19.46 55.59
N HIS A 3 -15.72 -18.50 55.93
CA HIS A 3 -16.58 -17.76 55.04
C HIS A 3 -15.73 -16.87 54.14
N ARG A 4 -15.50 -17.27 52.91
CA ARG A 4 -14.80 -16.48 51.87
C ARG A 4 -15.77 -15.37 51.39
N ASN A 5 -15.52 -14.14 51.76
CA ASN A 5 -16.31 -12.97 51.42
C ASN A 5 -16.16 -12.62 49.93
N PRO A 6 -17.19 -12.81 49.05
CA PRO A 6 -17.06 -12.67 47.58
C PRO A 6 -16.93 -11.22 47.11
N GLY A 7 -17.25 -10.22 47.96
CA GLY A 7 -17.26 -8.81 47.55
C GLY A 7 -15.89 -8.11 47.45
N LYS A 8 -14.80 -8.70 47.99
CA LYS A 8 -13.46 -8.10 47.95
C LYS A 8 -12.64 -8.48 46.70
N ALA A 9 -13.05 -9.53 45.96
CA ALA A 9 -12.35 -9.98 44.77
C ALA A 9 -12.69 -9.11 43.54
N ASP A 10 -13.90 -8.58 43.47
CA ASP A 10 -14.40 -7.83 42.30
C ASP A 10 -13.81 -6.41 42.19
N GLY A 11 -13.69 -5.71 43.34
CA GLY A 11 -13.10 -4.36 43.36
C GLY A 11 -11.59 -4.32 43.01
N ARG A 12 -10.86 -5.39 43.35
CA ARG A 12 -9.42 -5.51 42.97
C ARG A 12 -9.24 -5.75 41.47
N SER A 13 -10.12 -6.52 40.86
CA SER A 13 -10.07 -6.79 39.41
C SER A 13 -10.38 -5.52 38.59
N HIS A 14 -11.34 -4.69 39.03
CA HIS A 14 -11.66 -3.42 38.37
C HIS A 14 -10.56 -2.37 38.55
N ALA A 15 -9.92 -2.28 39.69
CA ALA A 15 -8.82 -1.34 39.94
C ALA A 15 -7.57 -1.72 39.11
N LEU A 16 -7.22 -3.01 39.03
CA LEU A 16 -6.13 -3.52 38.21
C LEU A 16 -6.39 -3.27 36.71
N ARG A 17 -7.58 -3.58 36.22
CA ARG A 17 -7.96 -3.31 34.82
C ARG A 17 -7.90 -1.82 34.48
N ARG A 18 -8.31 -0.95 35.40
CA ARG A 18 -8.25 0.50 35.20
C ARG A 18 -6.80 1.01 35.15
N HIS A 19 -5.93 0.48 36.00
CA HIS A 19 -4.50 0.78 35.99
C HIS A 19 -3.85 0.30 34.68
N ASP A 20 -4.11 -0.94 34.27
CA ASP A 20 -3.57 -1.52 33.04
C ASP A 20 -4.03 -0.73 31.80
N ASN A 21 -5.30 -0.29 31.78
CA ASN A 21 -5.82 0.55 30.71
C ASN A 21 -5.11 1.93 30.66
N ILE A 22 -4.92 2.58 31.81
CA ILE A 22 -4.23 3.88 31.88
C ILE A 22 -2.78 3.73 31.39
N VAL A 23 -2.09 2.71 31.85
CA VAL A 23 -0.71 2.41 31.40
C VAL A 23 -0.70 2.15 29.91
N GLY A 24 -1.65 1.35 29.37
CA GLY A 24 -1.77 1.12 27.94
C GLY A 24 -1.99 2.40 27.14
N TYR A 25 -2.90 3.27 27.56
CA TYR A 25 -3.09 4.58 26.89
C TYR A 25 -1.87 5.48 26.99
N LEU A 26 -1.14 5.47 28.11
CA LEU A 26 0.07 6.26 28.27
C LEU A 26 1.19 5.80 27.30
N PHE A 27 1.32 4.49 27.09
CA PHE A 27 2.27 3.95 26.12
C PHE A 27 1.87 4.24 24.67
N MET A 28 0.56 4.31 24.37
CA MET A 28 0.06 4.68 23.04
C MET A 28 0.12 6.19 22.78
N LEU A 29 0.18 7.02 23.82
CA LEU A 29 0.06 8.48 23.72
C LEU A 29 1.07 9.11 22.76
N PRO A 30 2.39 8.76 22.78
CA PRO A 30 3.34 9.32 21.82
C PRO A 30 2.95 9.01 20.37
N ALA A 31 2.58 7.77 20.07
CA ALA A 31 2.15 7.37 18.73
C ALA A 31 0.86 8.09 18.29
N LEU A 32 -0.13 8.20 19.20
CA LEU A 32 -1.37 8.94 18.93
C LEU A 32 -1.11 10.42 18.71
N LEU A 33 -0.17 11.02 19.44
CA LEU A 33 0.20 12.43 19.29
C LEU A 33 0.78 12.68 17.90
N PHE A 34 1.74 11.87 17.46
CA PHE A 34 2.29 11.92 16.11
C PHE A 34 1.21 11.68 15.03
N PHE A 35 0.35 10.71 15.23
CA PHE A 35 -0.75 10.43 14.31
C PHE A 35 -1.69 11.63 14.19
N CYS A 36 -2.10 12.25 15.30
CA CYS A 36 -2.94 13.44 15.28
C CYS A 36 -2.24 14.62 14.61
N CYS A 37 -0.99 14.93 14.98
CA CYS A 37 -0.28 16.08 14.44
C CYS A 37 0.06 15.95 12.95
N PHE A 38 0.44 14.77 12.47
CA PHE A 38 0.94 14.58 11.10
C PHE A 38 -0.07 13.98 10.13
N ILE A 39 -1.16 13.39 10.62
CA ILE A 39 -2.18 12.80 9.76
C ILE A 39 -3.53 13.50 9.96
N ILE A 40 -4.07 13.53 11.19
CA ILE A 40 -5.43 14.05 11.42
C ILE A 40 -5.51 15.56 11.18
N ILE A 41 -4.58 16.35 11.75
CA ILE A 41 -4.61 17.81 11.58
C ILE A 41 -4.42 18.21 10.11
N PRO A 42 -3.43 17.70 9.34
CA PRO A 42 -3.32 18.02 7.92
C PRO A 42 -4.53 17.55 7.11
N MET A 43 -5.12 16.41 7.42
CA MET A 43 -6.32 15.92 6.74
C MET A 43 -7.52 16.87 6.98
N LEU A 44 -7.76 17.28 8.22
CA LEU A 44 -8.82 18.23 8.55
C LEU A 44 -8.55 19.61 7.92
N THR A 45 -7.31 20.07 7.95
CA THR A 45 -6.91 21.32 7.30
C THR A 45 -7.14 21.23 5.78
N GLY A 46 -6.77 20.13 5.13
CA GLY A 46 -7.03 19.89 3.72
C GLY A 46 -8.53 19.89 3.40
N PHE A 47 -9.35 19.27 4.26
CA PHE A 47 -10.81 19.29 4.10
C PHE A 47 -11.37 20.72 4.24
N VAL A 48 -10.93 21.48 5.23
CA VAL A 48 -11.36 22.88 5.41
C VAL A 48 -10.92 23.73 4.21
N THR A 49 -9.64 23.64 3.80
CA THR A 49 -9.14 24.44 2.66
C THR A 49 -9.81 24.08 1.34
N SER A 50 -10.33 22.84 1.18
CA SER A 50 -11.07 22.45 -0.02
C SER A 50 -12.37 23.23 -0.25
N LEU A 51 -12.90 23.90 0.79
CA LEU A 51 -14.08 24.75 0.72
C LEU A 51 -13.75 26.21 0.33
N PHE A 52 -12.48 26.51 0.15
CA PHE A 52 -12.00 27.86 -0.19
C PHE A 52 -11.32 27.85 -1.57
N ASP A 53 -11.32 29.00 -2.23
CA ASP A 53 -10.49 29.24 -3.42
C ASP A 53 -9.07 29.58 -2.98
N TYR A 54 -8.34 28.50 -2.58
CA TYR A 54 -7.02 28.56 -2.00
C TYR A 54 -5.94 28.32 -3.06
N THR A 55 -5.05 29.30 -3.19
CA THR A 55 -3.81 29.18 -3.96
C THR A 55 -2.63 29.62 -3.09
N MET A 56 -1.40 29.29 -3.50
CA MET A 56 -0.21 29.77 -2.75
C MET A 56 -0.15 31.30 -2.60
N LYS A 57 -0.92 32.05 -3.39
CA LYS A 57 -0.96 33.53 -3.40
C LYS A 57 -2.18 34.10 -2.67
N THR A 58 -3.21 33.31 -2.45
CA THR A 58 -4.46 33.74 -1.80
C THR A 58 -4.57 33.07 -0.43
N PRO A 59 -4.56 33.83 0.67
CA PRO A 59 -4.76 33.26 2.00
C PRO A 59 -6.19 32.75 2.17
N VAL A 60 -6.37 31.81 3.11
CA VAL A 60 -7.70 31.37 3.53
C VAL A 60 -8.38 32.52 4.27
N SER A 61 -9.45 33.09 3.69
CA SER A 61 -10.27 34.17 4.27
C SER A 61 -11.74 33.92 3.96
N MET A 62 -12.63 34.61 4.65
CA MET A 62 -14.07 34.55 4.35
C MET A 62 -14.39 35.01 2.92
N GLU A 63 -13.57 35.90 2.33
CA GLU A 63 -13.72 36.38 0.96
C GLU A 63 -13.39 35.28 -0.07
N THR A 64 -12.55 34.34 0.28
CA THR A 64 -12.16 33.18 -0.57
C THR A 64 -13.04 31.96 -0.36
N PHE A 65 -14.05 32.03 0.50
CA PHE A 65 -14.95 30.90 0.76
C PHE A 65 -15.87 30.64 -0.44
N VAL A 66 -15.76 29.47 -1.04
CA VAL A 66 -16.51 29.05 -2.24
C VAL A 66 -17.44 27.86 -1.98
N GLY A 67 -17.49 27.36 -0.76
CA GLY A 67 -18.31 26.20 -0.39
C GLY A 67 -17.97 24.97 -1.22
N LEU A 68 -18.94 24.37 -1.88
CA LEU A 68 -18.78 23.14 -2.66
C LEU A 68 -18.42 23.37 -4.14
N ARG A 69 -18.11 24.61 -4.55
CA ARG A 69 -17.80 24.93 -5.96
C ARG A 69 -16.62 24.10 -6.48
N ASN A 70 -15.56 23.95 -5.70
CA ASN A 70 -14.40 23.16 -6.09
C ASN A 70 -14.76 21.70 -6.41
N TYR A 71 -15.70 21.14 -5.66
CA TYR A 71 -16.21 19.78 -5.89
C TYR A 71 -17.07 19.72 -7.17
N ALA A 72 -17.93 20.72 -7.39
CA ALA A 72 -18.72 20.80 -8.61
C ALA A 72 -17.83 20.91 -9.86
N GLU A 73 -16.80 21.75 -9.83
CA GLU A 73 -15.82 21.88 -10.90
C GLU A 73 -15.04 20.57 -11.12
N LEU A 74 -14.65 19.88 -10.03
CA LEU A 74 -13.98 18.58 -10.11
C LEU A 74 -14.83 17.57 -10.89
N PHE A 75 -16.11 17.44 -10.57
CA PHE A 75 -17.03 16.52 -11.24
C PHE A 75 -17.39 16.89 -12.67
N THR A 76 -17.12 18.13 -13.11
CA THR A 76 -17.28 18.54 -14.52
C THR A 76 -16.01 18.38 -15.35
N THR A 77 -14.87 18.12 -14.70
CA THR A 77 -13.56 18.07 -15.36
C THR A 77 -13.30 16.67 -15.96
N PRO A 78 -13.14 16.54 -17.30
CA PRO A 78 -12.88 15.24 -17.93
C PRO A 78 -11.61 14.54 -17.43
N THR A 79 -10.60 15.33 -17.03
CA THR A 79 -9.32 14.79 -16.49
C THR A 79 -9.54 14.03 -15.18
N PHE A 80 -10.49 14.48 -14.34
CA PHE A 80 -10.85 13.76 -13.11
C PHE A 80 -11.34 12.33 -13.39
N TYR A 81 -12.26 12.18 -14.34
CA TYR A 81 -12.78 10.88 -14.71
C TYR A 81 -11.71 9.97 -15.31
N ARG A 82 -10.82 10.53 -16.13
CA ARG A 82 -9.68 9.75 -16.66
C ARG A 82 -8.74 9.28 -15.54
N ALA A 83 -8.41 10.16 -14.60
CA ALA A 83 -7.60 9.80 -13.45
C ALA A 83 -8.28 8.72 -12.57
N LEU A 84 -9.58 8.85 -12.33
CA LEU A 84 -10.37 7.89 -11.59
C LEU A 84 -10.39 6.52 -12.28
N LEU A 85 -10.64 6.48 -13.57
CA LEU A 85 -10.64 5.24 -14.37
C LEU A 85 -9.25 4.59 -14.40
N ASN A 86 -8.17 5.37 -14.54
CA ASN A 86 -6.81 4.87 -14.47
C ASN A 86 -6.50 4.25 -13.10
N THR A 87 -6.90 4.93 -12.02
CA THR A 87 -6.75 4.41 -10.66
C THR A 87 -7.54 3.13 -10.46
N LEU A 88 -8.79 3.10 -10.92
CA LEU A 88 -9.64 1.91 -10.85
C LEU A 88 -9.04 0.74 -11.64
N LEU A 89 -8.54 0.99 -12.85
CA LEU A 89 -7.86 -0.01 -13.67
C LEU A 89 -6.63 -0.58 -12.93
N ILE A 90 -5.79 0.29 -12.37
CA ILE A 90 -4.62 -0.15 -11.60
C ILE A 90 -5.06 -1.04 -10.42
N VAL A 91 -6.05 -0.62 -9.65
CA VAL A 91 -6.53 -1.38 -8.49
C VAL A 91 -7.11 -2.73 -8.91
N VAL A 92 -8.00 -2.74 -9.90
CA VAL A 92 -8.69 -3.96 -10.37
C VAL A 92 -7.72 -4.96 -11.00
N VAL A 93 -6.64 -4.50 -11.61
CA VAL A 93 -5.64 -5.39 -12.21
C VAL A 93 -4.54 -5.76 -11.22
N ALA A 94 -3.91 -4.76 -10.57
CA ALA A 94 -2.74 -5.01 -9.74
C ALA A 94 -3.10 -5.79 -8.46
N VAL A 95 -4.18 -5.44 -7.76
CA VAL A 95 -4.52 -6.09 -6.48
C VAL A 95 -4.82 -7.58 -6.64
N PRO A 96 -5.73 -8.01 -7.55
CA PRO A 96 -5.98 -9.43 -7.74
C PRO A 96 -4.74 -10.19 -8.25
N THR A 97 -3.97 -9.58 -9.16
CA THR A 97 -2.77 -10.22 -9.72
C THR A 97 -1.69 -10.42 -8.66
N VAL A 98 -1.40 -9.38 -7.84
CA VAL A 98 -0.46 -9.48 -6.72
C VAL A 98 -0.93 -10.53 -5.71
N THR A 99 -2.21 -10.50 -5.34
CA THR A 99 -2.79 -11.43 -4.37
C THR A 99 -2.73 -12.87 -4.86
N ALA A 100 -3.20 -13.12 -6.07
CA ALA A 100 -3.24 -14.47 -6.66
C ALA A 100 -1.82 -15.03 -6.84
N PHE A 101 -0.90 -14.23 -7.39
CA PHE A 101 0.48 -14.63 -7.57
C PHE A 101 1.19 -14.89 -6.24
N SER A 102 1.01 -14.01 -5.27
CA SER A 102 1.63 -14.17 -3.94
C SER A 102 1.11 -15.40 -3.21
N LEU A 103 -0.19 -15.69 -3.31
CA LEU A 103 -0.79 -16.89 -2.73
C LEU A 103 -0.29 -18.16 -3.46
N TRP A 104 -0.20 -18.12 -4.77
CA TRP A 104 0.34 -19.23 -5.58
C TRP A 104 1.78 -19.53 -5.20
N VAL A 105 2.66 -18.51 -5.13
CA VAL A 105 4.06 -18.67 -4.71
C VAL A 105 4.13 -19.21 -3.28
N ALA A 106 3.36 -18.62 -2.35
CA ALA A 106 3.34 -19.06 -0.95
C ALA A 106 2.93 -20.53 -0.81
N SER A 107 1.91 -20.96 -1.56
CA SER A 107 1.47 -22.37 -1.59
C SER A 107 2.56 -23.29 -2.13
N ALA A 108 3.28 -22.85 -3.16
CA ALA A 108 4.37 -23.65 -3.75
C ALA A 108 5.59 -23.79 -2.83
N ILE A 109 5.95 -22.73 -2.08
CA ILE A 109 7.14 -22.75 -1.23
C ILE A 109 6.89 -23.24 0.20
N THR A 110 5.65 -23.24 0.68
CA THR A 110 5.31 -23.71 2.04
C THR A 110 5.72 -25.17 2.31
N PRO A 111 5.50 -26.14 1.40
CA PRO A 111 5.91 -27.53 1.63
C PRO A 111 7.41 -27.76 1.47
N MET A 112 8.20 -26.79 1.01
CA MET A 112 9.64 -26.92 0.82
C MET A 112 10.38 -27.00 2.16
N HIS A 113 11.59 -27.58 2.15
CA HIS A 113 12.52 -27.50 3.26
C HIS A 113 12.87 -26.05 3.61
N GLU A 114 13.36 -25.83 4.83
CA GLU A 114 13.56 -24.50 5.38
C GLU A 114 14.53 -23.62 4.54
N ALA A 115 15.63 -24.21 4.07
CA ALA A 115 16.67 -23.48 3.32
C ALA A 115 16.13 -22.93 1.98
N PRO A 116 15.55 -23.72 1.04
CA PRO A 116 14.99 -23.18 -0.19
C PRO A 116 13.80 -22.25 0.07
N ARG A 117 12.96 -22.53 1.07
CA ARG A 117 11.84 -21.66 1.45
C ARG A 117 12.34 -20.27 1.87
N SER A 118 13.39 -20.22 2.68
CA SER A 118 14.01 -18.96 3.14
C SER A 118 14.64 -18.21 1.97
N PHE A 119 15.31 -18.92 1.05
CA PHE A 119 15.89 -18.32 -0.15
C PHE A 119 14.81 -17.64 -1.03
N PHE A 120 13.72 -18.34 -1.36
CA PHE A 120 12.65 -17.76 -2.16
C PHE A 120 11.98 -16.55 -1.48
N ARG A 121 11.73 -16.63 -0.17
CA ARG A 121 11.23 -15.47 0.60
C ARG A 121 12.17 -14.28 0.46
N CYS A 122 13.48 -14.48 0.59
CA CYS A 122 14.46 -13.42 0.47
C CYS A 122 14.43 -12.79 -0.93
N VAL A 123 14.44 -13.61 -1.98
CA VAL A 123 14.44 -13.18 -3.38
C VAL A 123 13.19 -12.33 -3.70
N PHE A 124 12.00 -12.79 -3.32
CA PHE A 124 10.76 -12.05 -3.57
C PHE A 124 10.60 -10.82 -2.68
N TYR A 125 11.20 -10.82 -1.48
CA TYR A 125 11.12 -9.68 -0.57
C TYR A 125 12.15 -8.59 -0.87
N LEU A 126 13.24 -8.94 -1.58
CA LEU A 126 14.32 -8.02 -1.89
C LEU A 126 13.86 -6.70 -2.55
N PRO A 127 12.96 -6.71 -3.57
CA PRO A 127 12.47 -5.47 -4.16
C PRO A 127 11.72 -4.57 -3.16
N ALA A 128 11.02 -5.15 -2.20
CA ALA A 128 10.24 -4.41 -1.20
C ALA A 128 11.13 -3.68 -0.17
N VAL A 129 12.33 -4.22 0.12
CA VAL A 129 13.29 -3.58 1.04
C VAL A 129 14.29 -2.68 0.32
N THR A 130 14.36 -2.79 -1.01
CA THR A 130 15.20 -1.90 -1.82
C THR A 130 14.59 -0.50 -1.81
N GLY A 131 15.41 0.52 -1.59
CA GLY A 131 14.92 1.91 -1.53
C GLY A 131 14.16 2.29 -2.82
N THR A 132 13.02 2.95 -2.65
CA THR A 132 12.11 3.31 -3.75
C THR A 132 12.81 4.06 -4.88
N VAL A 133 13.76 4.94 -4.56
CA VAL A 133 14.53 5.70 -5.57
C VAL A 133 15.34 4.77 -6.47
N ALA A 134 16.03 3.78 -5.90
CA ALA A 134 16.81 2.83 -6.68
C ALA A 134 15.92 2.00 -7.62
N VAL A 135 14.78 1.51 -7.12
CA VAL A 135 13.80 0.78 -7.93
C VAL A 135 13.30 1.64 -9.09
N VAL A 136 12.90 2.89 -8.83
CA VAL A 136 12.41 3.82 -9.88
C VAL A 136 13.48 4.08 -10.95
N VAL A 137 14.74 4.28 -10.56
CA VAL A 137 15.84 4.51 -11.51
C VAL A 137 16.06 3.29 -12.40
N VAL A 138 16.09 2.08 -11.82
CA VAL A 138 16.26 0.83 -12.59
C VAL A 138 15.11 0.65 -13.58
N TRP A 139 13.85 0.78 -13.14
CA TRP A 139 12.72 0.64 -14.04
C TRP A 139 12.67 1.71 -15.13
N LYS A 140 12.99 2.97 -14.79
CA LYS A 140 13.10 4.05 -15.78
C LYS A 140 14.13 3.73 -16.86
N TRP A 141 15.29 3.18 -16.48
CA TRP A 141 16.29 2.73 -17.43
C TRP A 141 15.81 1.53 -18.26
N MET A 142 15.17 0.54 -17.64
CA MET A 142 14.63 -0.63 -18.36
C MET A 142 13.59 -0.25 -19.41
N PHE A 143 12.77 0.77 -19.14
CA PHE A 143 11.75 1.31 -20.03
C PHE A 143 12.25 2.43 -20.95
N ASP A 144 13.54 2.75 -20.93
CA ASP A 144 14.09 3.76 -21.83
C ASP A 144 13.83 3.41 -23.30
N ALA A 145 13.42 4.41 -24.10
CA ALA A 145 13.02 4.17 -25.47
C ALA A 145 14.20 3.79 -26.39
N TYR A 146 15.40 4.27 -26.09
CA TYR A 146 16.56 4.08 -26.96
C TYR A 146 17.54 3.03 -26.44
N ASN A 147 17.81 3.03 -25.13
CA ASN A 147 18.81 2.19 -24.49
C ASN A 147 18.20 1.15 -23.54
N GLY A 148 16.85 1.10 -23.44
CA GLY A 148 16.17 0.21 -22.50
C GLY A 148 16.20 -1.26 -22.93
N ILE A 149 16.33 -2.14 -21.93
CA ILE A 149 16.45 -3.59 -22.16
C ILE A 149 15.18 -4.18 -22.81
N PHE A 150 13.99 -3.62 -22.56
CA PHE A 150 12.76 -4.12 -23.16
C PHE A 150 12.73 -3.91 -24.68
N ASN A 151 13.08 -2.72 -25.16
CA ASN A 151 13.14 -2.47 -26.61
C ASN A 151 14.25 -3.29 -27.27
N TRP A 152 15.40 -3.40 -26.59
CA TRP A 152 16.49 -4.25 -27.08
C TRP A 152 16.05 -5.72 -27.21
N ALA A 153 15.44 -6.28 -26.18
CA ALA A 153 15.00 -7.67 -26.19
C ALA A 153 13.92 -7.93 -27.26
N LEU A 154 12.90 -7.06 -27.34
CA LEU A 154 11.82 -7.24 -28.32
C LEU A 154 12.31 -7.09 -29.76
N LYS A 155 13.27 -6.21 -30.04
CA LYS A 155 13.93 -6.10 -31.35
C LYS A 155 14.78 -7.32 -31.68
N SER A 156 15.54 -7.80 -30.71
CA SER A 156 16.37 -9.01 -30.89
C SER A 156 15.53 -10.25 -31.19
N LEU A 157 14.29 -10.32 -30.65
CA LEU A 157 13.34 -11.38 -30.93
C LEU A 157 12.52 -11.16 -32.21
N GLY A 158 12.70 -10.03 -32.91
CA GLY A 158 11.94 -9.70 -34.11
C GLY A 158 10.45 -9.38 -33.86
N VAL A 159 10.08 -9.04 -32.62
CA VAL A 159 8.70 -8.73 -32.25
C VAL A 159 8.31 -7.30 -32.61
N ILE A 160 9.28 -6.39 -32.60
CA ILE A 160 9.09 -4.97 -32.95
C ILE A 160 10.21 -4.49 -33.88
N ASP A 161 9.85 -3.62 -34.82
CA ASP A 161 10.83 -2.97 -35.73
C ASP A 161 11.28 -1.60 -35.21
N GLN A 162 10.38 -0.91 -34.47
CA GLN A 162 10.62 0.44 -33.98
C GLN A 162 10.61 0.46 -32.44
N ASN A 163 11.28 1.46 -31.87
CA ASN A 163 11.29 1.65 -30.41
C ASN A 163 9.93 2.08 -29.91
N ILE A 164 9.47 1.43 -28.84
CA ILE A 164 8.26 1.79 -28.11
C ILE A 164 8.65 2.83 -27.04
N MET A 165 7.89 3.91 -26.96
CA MET A 165 8.01 4.91 -25.88
C MET A 165 7.15 4.47 -24.68
N TRP A 166 7.63 3.50 -23.91
CA TRP A 166 6.89 2.82 -22.84
C TRP A 166 6.21 3.77 -21.84
N LEU A 167 6.95 4.77 -21.37
CA LEU A 167 6.46 5.75 -20.38
C LEU A 167 5.92 7.01 -21.02
N GLY A 168 6.19 7.24 -22.31
CA GLY A 168 5.75 8.41 -23.07
C GLY A 168 4.42 8.22 -23.79
N ASP A 169 3.99 6.97 -24.03
CA ASP A 169 2.72 6.65 -24.68
C ASP A 169 1.68 6.22 -23.61
N ALA A 170 0.56 6.94 -23.56
CA ALA A 170 -0.51 6.68 -22.61
C ALA A 170 -1.08 5.24 -22.68
N ARG A 171 -0.95 4.56 -23.82
CA ARG A 171 -1.39 3.17 -24.00
C ARG A 171 -0.54 2.18 -23.21
N PHE A 172 0.75 2.45 -23.07
CA PHE A 172 1.71 1.57 -22.39
C PHE A 172 2.03 1.99 -20.98
N ALA A 173 2.02 3.31 -20.69
CA ALA A 173 2.47 3.86 -19.41
C ALA A 173 1.75 3.23 -18.20
N ILE A 174 0.43 3.02 -18.29
CA ILE A 174 -0.34 2.43 -17.19
C ILE A 174 0.03 0.97 -16.91
N TRP A 175 0.34 0.20 -17.97
CA TRP A 175 0.78 -1.20 -17.83
C TRP A 175 2.20 -1.30 -17.26
N CYS A 176 3.07 -0.34 -17.62
CA CYS A 176 4.39 -0.23 -17.00
C CYS A 176 4.28 0.05 -15.50
N ILE A 177 3.38 0.95 -15.09
CA ILE A 177 3.12 1.22 -13.68
C ILE A 177 2.59 -0.03 -12.96
N ILE A 178 1.64 -0.75 -13.55
CA ILE A 178 1.09 -2.00 -12.99
C ILE A 178 2.20 -3.04 -12.82
N LEU A 179 3.11 -3.18 -13.80
CA LEU A 179 4.25 -4.11 -13.73
C LEU A 179 5.22 -3.74 -12.61
N ILE A 180 5.53 -2.45 -12.44
CA ILE A 180 6.37 -1.97 -11.34
C ILE A 180 5.69 -2.28 -9.99
N LEU A 181 4.41 -1.93 -9.85
CA LEU A 181 3.65 -2.21 -8.63
C LEU A 181 3.61 -3.72 -8.33
N PHE A 182 3.37 -4.54 -9.34
CA PHE A 182 3.40 -6.00 -9.18
C PHE A 182 4.73 -6.47 -8.61
N THR A 183 5.84 -6.13 -9.24
CA THR A 183 7.18 -6.62 -8.84
C THR A 183 7.62 -6.13 -7.47
N THR A 184 7.21 -4.93 -7.07
CA THR A 184 7.57 -4.34 -5.78
C THR A 184 6.65 -4.75 -4.64
N SER A 185 5.40 -5.15 -4.94
CA SER A 185 4.38 -5.41 -3.93
C SER A 185 4.16 -6.89 -3.61
N VAL A 186 4.67 -7.84 -4.40
CA VAL A 186 4.42 -9.28 -4.19
C VAL A 186 5.15 -9.85 -2.96
N GLY A 187 6.29 -9.29 -2.57
CA GLY A 187 7.15 -9.85 -1.53
C GLY A 187 6.51 -9.91 -0.16
N GLN A 188 5.89 -8.83 0.28
CA GLN A 188 5.26 -8.75 1.61
C GLN A 188 4.07 -9.72 1.77
N PRO A 189 3.12 -9.79 0.84
CA PRO A 189 2.04 -10.79 0.89
C PRO A 189 2.55 -12.23 0.87
N ILE A 190 3.61 -12.56 0.09
CA ILE A 190 4.19 -13.91 0.09
C ILE A 190 4.63 -14.31 1.49
N VAL A 191 5.38 -13.44 2.19
CA VAL A 191 5.84 -13.73 3.56
C VAL A 191 4.66 -13.94 4.50
N LEU A 192 3.63 -13.08 4.40
CA LEU A 192 2.43 -13.18 5.20
C LEU A 192 1.66 -14.48 4.94
N TYR A 193 1.45 -14.84 3.68
CA TYR A 193 0.74 -16.07 3.32
C TYR A 193 1.49 -17.33 3.70
N VAL A 194 2.82 -17.34 3.56
CA VAL A 194 3.61 -18.49 4.03
C VAL A 194 3.49 -18.67 5.55
N ALA A 195 3.48 -17.57 6.31
CA ALA A 195 3.26 -17.64 7.75
C ALA A 195 1.83 -18.10 8.10
N ALA A 196 0.83 -17.62 7.38
CA ALA A 196 -0.57 -18.02 7.56
C ALA A 196 -0.79 -19.51 7.21
N LEU A 197 -0.29 -19.96 6.06
CA LEU A 197 -0.40 -21.36 5.62
C LEU A 197 0.35 -22.34 6.56
N GLY A 198 1.44 -21.89 7.16
CA GLY A 198 2.16 -22.69 8.16
C GLY A 198 1.40 -22.91 9.48
N ASN A 199 0.39 -22.10 9.76
CA ASN A 199 -0.46 -22.18 10.95
C ASN A 199 -1.81 -22.91 10.69
N VAL A 200 -2.09 -23.30 9.45
CA VAL A 200 -3.30 -24.08 9.13
C VAL A 200 -3.14 -25.50 9.65
N ASP A 201 -4.14 -25.96 10.41
CA ASP A 201 -4.16 -27.33 10.93
C ASP A 201 -4.27 -28.33 9.77
N ARG A 202 -3.40 -29.32 9.75
CA ARG A 202 -3.36 -30.34 8.70
C ARG A 202 -4.67 -31.11 8.59
N SER A 203 -5.43 -31.24 9.68
CA SER A 203 -6.74 -31.87 9.69
C SER A 203 -7.81 -31.16 8.86
N LEU A 204 -7.57 -29.91 8.45
CA LEU A 204 -8.48 -29.12 7.60
C LEU A 204 -8.18 -29.30 6.10
N VAL A 205 -7.07 -29.94 5.76
CA VAL A 205 -6.58 -30.10 4.38
C VAL A 205 -6.71 -31.56 3.90
N GLU A 206 -6.94 -32.49 4.83
CA GLU A 206 -7.24 -33.91 4.59
C GLU A 206 -8.77 -34.14 4.50
#